data_9927d7f91a95f581869e1488dcd2eaab
#
_entry.id   9927d7f91a95f581869e1488dcd2eaab
#
_cell.length_a   1.000
_cell.length_b   1.000
_cell.length_c   1.000
_cell.angle_alpha   90.00
_cell.angle_beta   90.00
_cell.angle_gamma   90.00
#
_symmetry.space_group_name_H-M   'P 1'
#
loop_
_entity.id
_entity.type
_entity.pdbx_description
1 polymer ?
#
loop_
_entity_poly.entity_id
_entity_poly.type
_entity_poly.pdbx_seq_one_letter_code
_entity_poly.pdbx_strand_id
1 'polypeptide(L)'
;MIEIPEELVASLLSYGEESGRAFLEVLPGRTAEFLDRWGLRIAGPPMHGQVSLVLPVARADEAPAVLKLQQRDEETEGEWLALRTWAGEGAVRLLEHDAGTGTLLLERAGPGRHLSSVQDSREATAVLAGLLARLSSVAAPEGLRRLGDVTGRMLERVPAAVELLADEDDRRLLRDCAAAVREVAGEPGDRLLHWDLHSDNVLAAEREPWLVIDPKPLAGDPGFELLPALWNRFDEDEVMWRFDLMTEVLGLDRERARAWTLGRVLQNGLWEAEDGEEELGGVQVFIARTLLAR
;
A
#
# COMPACT_ATOMS: atom_id res chain seq x y z
N MET A 1 -6.68 26.89 -14.47
CA MET A 1 -5.57 26.54 -13.55
C MET A 1 -6.17 25.55 -12.56
N ILE A 2 -5.52 24.42 -12.32
CA ILE A 2 -6.03 23.41 -11.37
C ILE A 2 -5.64 23.86 -9.98
N GLU A 3 -6.58 23.80 -9.06
CA GLU A 3 -6.33 24.02 -7.64
C GLU A 3 -5.70 22.74 -7.05
N ILE A 4 -4.51 22.87 -6.47
CA ILE A 4 -3.84 21.77 -5.78
C ILE A 4 -4.35 21.76 -4.33
N PRO A 5 -4.89 20.63 -3.81
CA PRO A 5 -5.36 20.56 -2.42
C PRO A 5 -4.26 20.93 -1.42
N GLU A 6 -4.58 21.74 -0.42
CA GLU A 6 -3.61 22.17 0.61
C GLU A 6 -3.07 20.96 1.41
N GLU A 7 -3.91 19.96 1.62
CA GLU A 7 -3.54 18.71 2.30
C GLU A 7 -2.48 17.93 1.49
N LEU A 8 -2.57 17.93 0.16
CA LEU A 8 -1.54 17.33 -0.69
C LEU A 8 -0.22 18.08 -0.57
N VAL A 9 -0.27 19.42 -0.55
CA VAL A 9 0.95 20.24 -0.39
C VAL A 9 1.63 19.92 0.94
N ALA A 10 0.87 19.88 2.03
CA ALA A 10 1.41 19.55 3.35
C ALA A 10 2.00 18.14 3.38
N SER A 11 1.29 17.15 2.82
CA SER A 11 1.74 15.76 2.76
C SER A 11 3.02 15.57 1.95
N LEU A 12 3.10 16.17 0.77
CA LEU A 12 4.31 16.10 -0.07
C LEU A 12 5.54 16.71 0.61
N LEU A 13 5.36 17.82 1.33
CA LEU A 13 6.46 18.47 2.04
C LEU A 13 6.91 17.69 3.27
N SER A 14 6.00 16.99 3.95
CA SER A 14 6.35 16.12 5.08
C SER A 14 7.04 14.83 4.64
N TYR A 15 6.67 14.28 3.49
CA TYR A 15 7.28 13.07 2.93
C TYR A 15 8.72 13.30 2.41
N GLY A 16 9.01 14.51 1.92
CA GLY A 16 10.33 14.93 1.49
C GLY A 16 10.32 16.36 0.98
N GLU A 17 10.88 17.29 1.76
CA GLU A 17 10.76 18.72 1.49
C GLU A 17 11.26 19.13 0.10
N GLU A 18 12.47 18.68 -0.30
CA GLU A 18 13.06 19.01 -1.58
C GLU A 18 12.33 18.34 -2.76
N SER A 19 12.09 17.03 -2.67
CA SER A 19 11.40 16.27 -3.71
C SER A 19 9.93 16.67 -3.84
N GLY A 20 9.25 16.95 -2.72
CA GLY A 20 7.88 17.45 -2.71
C GLY A 20 7.74 18.82 -3.36
N ARG A 21 8.66 19.77 -3.07
CA ARG A 21 8.70 21.10 -3.73
C ARG A 21 8.92 20.94 -5.24
N ALA A 22 9.88 20.14 -5.66
CA ALA A 22 10.16 19.91 -7.07
C ALA A 22 8.95 19.30 -7.81
N PHE A 23 8.24 18.36 -7.17
CA PHE A 23 7.02 17.79 -7.74
C PHE A 23 5.89 18.82 -7.85
N LEU A 24 5.64 19.60 -6.79
CA LEU A 24 4.62 20.66 -6.78
C LEU A 24 4.85 21.72 -7.88
N GLU A 25 6.12 22.04 -8.16
CA GLU A 25 6.48 23.04 -9.18
C GLU A 25 6.13 22.58 -10.60
N VAL A 26 6.31 21.29 -10.91
CA VAL A 26 6.01 20.74 -12.24
C VAL A 26 4.56 20.27 -12.38
N LEU A 27 3.83 20.07 -11.29
CA LEU A 27 2.49 19.46 -11.27
C LEU A 27 1.46 20.18 -12.13
N PRO A 28 1.33 21.55 -12.13
CA PRO A 28 0.36 22.24 -12.97
C PRO A 28 0.65 22.07 -14.47
N GLY A 29 1.93 22.18 -14.87
CA GLY A 29 2.35 22.00 -16.26
C GLY A 29 2.14 20.57 -16.74
N ARG A 30 2.54 19.58 -15.93
CA ARG A 30 2.33 18.16 -16.22
C ARG A 30 0.84 17.80 -16.35
N THR A 31 0.00 18.38 -15.49
CA THR A 31 -1.45 18.16 -15.59
C THR A 31 -2.02 18.69 -16.90
N ALA A 32 -1.65 19.91 -17.31
CA ALA A 32 -2.10 20.49 -18.57
C ALA A 32 -1.61 19.65 -19.77
N GLU A 33 -0.37 19.19 -19.76
CA GLU A 33 0.21 18.31 -20.78
C GLU A 33 -0.60 17.02 -20.95
N PHE A 34 -0.90 16.30 -19.86
CA PHE A 34 -1.60 15.00 -19.95
C PHE A 34 -3.09 15.16 -20.26
N LEU A 35 -3.73 16.25 -19.83
CA LEU A 35 -5.09 16.57 -20.27
C LEU A 35 -5.15 16.74 -21.78
N ASP A 36 -4.21 17.47 -22.37
CA ASP A 36 -4.14 17.68 -23.83
C ASP A 36 -3.74 16.38 -24.56
N ARG A 37 -2.64 15.76 -24.14
CA ARG A 37 -2.04 14.58 -24.79
C ARG A 37 -2.98 13.38 -24.87
N TRP A 38 -3.76 13.15 -23.82
CA TRP A 38 -4.72 12.04 -23.76
C TRP A 38 -6.17 12.48 -24.06
N GLY A 39 -6.38 13.71 -24.49
CA GLY A 39 -7.70 14.24 -24.84
C GLY A 39 -8.70 14.19 -23.69
N LEU A 40 -8.28 14.59 -22.51
CA LEU A 40 -9.06 14.47 -21.28
C LEU A 40 -9.70 15.81 -20.91
N ARG A 41 -10.88 15.75 -20.31
CA ARG A 41 -11.59 16.89 -19.73
C ARG A 41 -11.83 16.64 -18.23
N ILE A 42 -11.51 17.62 -17.39
CA ILE A 42 -11.78 17.54 -15.96
C ILE A 42 -13.28 17.33 -15.73
N ALA A 43 -13.65 16.37 -14.90
CA ALA A 43 -15.02 15.95 -14.64
C ALA A 43 -15.39 15.91 -13.14
N GLY A 44 -14.61 16.58 -12.30
CA GLY A 44 -14.86 16.68 -10.86
C GLY A 44 -13.79 17.46 -10.12
N PRO A 45 -13.97 17.68 -8.82
CA PRO A 45 -12.95 18.34 -7.99
C PRO A 45 -11.69 17.47 -7.89
N PRO A 46 -10.51 18.08 -7.68
CA PRO A 46 -9.29 17.35 -7.40
C PRO A 46 -9.41 16.59 -6.08
N MET A 47 -8.85 15.40 -6.06
CA MET A 47 -8.63 14.55 -4.89
C MET A 47 -7.13 14.31 -4.76
N HIS A 48 -6.70 13.71 -3.68
CA HIS A 48 -5.31 13.38 -3.48
C HIS A 48 -5.14 12.06 -2.69
N GLY A 49 -4.03 11.38 -2.94
CA GLY A 49 -3.42 10.42 -2.04
C GLY A 49 -2.33 11.09 -1.21
N GLN A 50 -1.49 10.31 -0.56
CA GLN A 50 -0.38 10.85 0.25
C GLN A 50 0.63 11.64 -0.60
N VAL A 51 1.03 11.11 -1.76
CA VAL A 51 2.02 11.72 -2.66
C VAL A 51 1.52 11.88 -4.10
N SER A 52 0.20 11.93 -4.30
CA SER A 52 -0.40 11.98 -5.63
C SER A 52 -1.59 12.93 -5.74
N LEU A 53 -1.66 13.65 -6.86
CA LEU A 53 -2.86 14.36 -7.30
C LEU A 53 -3.73 13.41 -8.12
N VAL A 54 -5.02 13.34 -7.78
CA VAL A 54 -5.99 12.45 -8.41
C VAL A 54 -7.14 13.28 -8.98
N LEU A 55 -7.26 13.30 -10.30
CA LEU A 55 -8.24 14.12 -11.00
C LEU A 55 -9.30 13.24 -11.67
N PRO A 56 -10.58 13.37 -11.30
CA PRO A 56 -11.67 12.82 -12.08
C PRO A 56 -11.70 13.47 -13.47
N VAL A 57 -11.67 12.65 -14.51
CA VAL A 57 -11.68 13.12 -15.90
C VAL A 57 -12.70 12.37 -16.74
N ALA A 58 -13.10 12.97 -17.86
CA ALA A 58 -13.83 12.31 -18.95
C ALA A 58 -12.90 12.20 -20.15
N ARG A 59 -12.91 11.05 -20.80
CA ARG A 59 -12.22 10.79 -22.06
C ARG A 59 -12.98 11.38 -23.25
N ALA A 60 -12.40 11.33 -24.44
CA ALA A 60 -13.01 11.83 -25.66
C ALA A 60 -14.35 11.14 -26.01
N ASP A 61 -14.51 9.88 -25.59
CA ASP A 61 -15.75 9.10 -25.72
C ASP A 61 -16.73 9.28 -24.54
N GLU A 62 -16.53 10.31 -23.72
CA GLU A 62 -17.26 10.63 -22.49
C GLU A 62 -17.12 9.56 -21.39
N ALA A 63 -16.33 8.51 -21.58
CA ALA A 63 -16.12 7.50 -20.55
C ALA A 63 -15.39 8.09 -19.33
N PRO A 64 -15.86 7.82 -18.11
CA PRO A 64 -15.22 8.31 -16.90
C PRO A 64 -13.87 7.63 -16.66
N ALA A 65 -12.88 8.42 -16.24
CA ALA A 65 -11.56 7.94 -15.87
C ALA A 65 -10.99 8.78 -14.72
N VAL A 66 -9.81 8.39 -14.24
CA VAL A 66 -9.03 9.11 -13.23
C VAL A 66 -7.63 9.34 -13.77
N LEU A 67 -7.19 10.60 -13.80
CA LEU A 67 -5.80 10.96 -14.06
C LEU A 67 -5.06 11.05 -12.73
N LYS A 68 -4.08 10.18 -12.51
CA LYS A 68 -3.22 10.14 -11.32
C LYS A 68 -1.83 10.63 -11.68
N LEU A 69 -1.42 11.73 -11.03
CA LEU A 69 -0.07 12.28 -11.11
C LEU A 69 0.59 12.10 -9.75
N GLN A 70 1.69 11.36 -9.70
CA GLN A 70 2.35 11.01 -8.44
C GLN A 70 3.83 11.34 -8.45
N GLN A 71 4.36 11.61 -7.25
CA GLN A 71 5.79 11.64 -7.06
C GLN A 71 6.34 10.23 -7.28
N ARG A 72 7.44 10.12 -8.02
CA ARG A 72 8.09 8.82 -8.26
C ARG A 72 9.05 8.49 -7.14
N ASP A 73 8.89 7.30 -6.60
CA ASP A 73 9.78 6.68 -5.63
C ASP A 73 9.82 5.15 -5.84
N GLU A 74 10.56 4.44 -5.01
CA GLU A 74 10.66 2.99 -5.11
C GLU A 74 9.30 2.27 -4.92
N GLU A 75 8.33 2.87 -4.22
CA GLU A 75 7.04 2.26 -3.93
C GLU A 75 6.05 2.46 -5.08
N THR A 76 6.05 3.64 -5.68
CA THR A 76 5.10 4.01 -6.73
C THR A 76 5.53 3.55 -8.13
N GLU A 77 6.84 3.30 -8.34
CA GLU A 77 7.39 3.01 -9.68
C GLU A 77 6.79 1.77 -10.34
N GLY A 78 6.40 0.77 -9.57
CA GLY A 78 5.83 -0.50 -10.05
C GLY A 78 4.31 -0.52 -10.23
N GLU A 79 3.57 0.52 -9.83
CA GLU A 79 2.10 0.54 -9.80
C GLU A 79 1.48 0.16 -11.15
N TRP A 80 1.94 0.79 -12.24
CA TRP A 80 1.45 0.50 -13.59
C TRP A 80 1.63 -0.95 -14.00
N LEU A 81 2.72 -1.59 -13.57
CA LEU A 81 3.04 -2.96 -13.91
C LEU A 81 2.13 -3.94 -13.16
N ALA A 82 1.85 -3.68 -11.89
CA ALA A 82 0.90 -4.46 -11.11
C ALA A 82 -0.52 -4.36 -11.67
N LEU A 83 -1.01 -3.14 -11.91
CA LEU A 83 -2.34 -2.93 -12.48
C LEU A 83 -2.50 -3.58 -13.86
N ARG A 84 -1.46 -3.51 -14.70
CA ARG A 84 -1.46 -4.20 -16.00
C ARG A 84 -1.47 -5.71 -15.84
N THR A 85 -0.76 -6.25 -14.86
CA THR A 85 -0.67 -7.69 -14.60
C THR A 85 -2.00 -8.24 -14.08
N TRP A 86 -2.66 -7.56 -13.15
CA TRP A 86 -4.01 -7.92 -12.68
C TRP A 86 -5.09 -7.70 -13.75
N ALA A 87 -4.83 -6.85 -14.76
CA ALA A 87 -5.71 -6.61 -15.90
C ALA A 87 -7.17 -6.29 -15.54
N GLY A 88 -7.40 -5.68 -14.40
CA GLY A 88 -8.72 -5.35 -13.88
C GLY A 88 -9.36 -6.44 -13.00
N GLU A 89 -8.71 -7.56 -12.79
CA GLU A 89 -9.19 -8.65 -11.93
C GLU A 89 -9.01 -8.30 -10.45
N GLY A 90 -10.05 -7.74 -9.80
CA GLY A 90 -10.04 -7.28 -8.41
C GLY A 90 -9.41 -5.90 -8.19
N ALA A 91 -8.77 -5.31 -9.19
CA ALA A 91 -8.18 -3.97 -9.14
C ALA A 91 -8.74 -3.08 -10.25
N VAL A 92 -8.59 -1.77 -10.14
CA VAL A 92 -8.91 -0.83 -11.22
C VAL A 92 -8.04 -1.09 -12.45
N ARG A 93 -8.59 -0.87 -13.64
CA ARG A 93 -7.86 -1.04 -14.89
C ARG A 93 -6.89 0.11 -15.12
N LEU A 94 -5.69 -0.20 -15.56
CA LEU A 94 -4.79 0.76 -16.16
C LEU A 94 -5.26 1.01 -17.60
N LEU A 95 -5.56 2.26 -17.94
CA LEU A 95 -5.98 2.67 -19.29
C LEU A 95 -4.80 3.20 -20.10
N GLU A 96 -3.99 4.09 -19.50
CA GLU A 96 -2.78 4.65 -20.10
C GLU A 96 -1.70 4.82 -19.03
N HIS A 97 -0.43 4.82 -19.46
CA HIS A 97 0.73 5.03 -18.60
C HIS A 97 1.82 5.79 -19.35
N ASP A 98 2.40 6.77 -18.71
CA ASP A 98 3.61 7.45 -19.17
C ASP A 98 4.83 7.03 -18.35
N ALA A 99 5.74 6.28 -18.97
CA ALA A 99 6.93 5.77 -18.27
C ALA A 99 7.92 6.87 -17.85
N GLY A 100 7.91 8.03 -18.52
CA GLY A 100 8.82 9.13 -18.24
C GLY A 100 8.47 9.86 -16.93
N THR A 101 7.18 10.04 -16.68
CA THR A 101 6.67 10.80 -15.53
C THR A 101 6.02 9.94 -14.46
N GLY A 102 5.68 8.66 -14.75
CA GLY A 102 4.89 7.81 -13.86
C GLY A 102 3.40 8.19 -13.80
N THR A 103 2.93 9.04 -14.72
CA THR A 103 1.52 9.45 -14.78
C THR A 103 0.65 8.30 -15.28
N LEU A 104 -0.51 8.10 -14.63
CA LEU A 104 -1.44 7.02 -14.94
C LEU A 104 -2.82 7.57 -15.33
N LEU A 105 -3.45 6.94 -16.31
CA LEU A 105 -4.89 7.05 -16.54
C LEU A 105 -5.53 5.73 -16.10
N LEU A 106 -6.45 5.82 -15.16
CA LEU A 106 -7.06 4.67 -14.49
C LEU A 106 -8.57 4.62 -14.75
N GLU A 107 -9.14 3.42 -14.69
CA GLU A 107 -10.58 3.22 -14.55
C GLU A 107 -11.09 3.99 -13.32
N ARG A 108 -12.20 4.69 -13.47
CA ARG A 108 -12.85 5.37 -12.36
C ARG A 108 -13.76 4.40 -11.62
N ALA A 109 -13.40 4.07 -10.38
CA ALA A 109 -14.29 3.39 -9.46
C ALA A 109 -15.41 4.34 -8.98
N GLY A 110 -16.43 3.79 -8.33
CA GLY A 110 -17.56 4.58 -7.83
C GLY A 110 -17.11 5.66 -6.83
N PRO A 111 -17.49 6.92 -7.04
CA PRO A 111 -17.01 8.00 -6.19
C PRO A 111 -17.55 7.87 -4.77
N GLY A 112 -16.63 7.91 -3.80
CA GLY A 112 -16.96 8.20 -2.41
C GLY A 112 -17.48 7.04 -1.56
N ARG A 113 -17.44 5.78 -2.01
CA ARG A 113 -17.75 4.64 -1.16
C ARG A 113 -16.56 3.70 -1.03
N HIS A 114 -15.78 3.91 0.02
CA HIS A 114 -14.69 3.04 0.42
C HIS A 114 -15.20 1.84 1.23
N LEU A 115 -14.48 0.75 1.23
CA LEU A 115 -14.78 -0.42 2.05
C LEU A 115 -14.74 -0.08 3.55
N SER A 116 -13.94 0.92 3.94
CA SER A 116 -13.91 1.46 5.31
C SER A 116 -15.24 2.06 5.77
N SER A 117 -16.16 2.41 4.85
CA SER A 117 -17.51 2.88 5.17
C SER A 117 -18.51 1.75 5.51
N VAL A 118 -18.14 0.49 5.28
CA VAL A 118 -18.93 -0.69 5.71
C VAL A 118 -18.85 -0.78 7.23
N GLN A 119 -20.02 -0.73 7.89
CA GLN A 119 -20.06 -0.65 9.37
C GLN A 119 -19.58 -1.94 10.03
N ASP A 120 -19.97 -3.09 9.50
CA ASP A 120 -19.50 -4.39 9.97
C ASP A 120 -18.03 -4.60 9.57
N SER A 121 -17.14 -4.56 10.58
CA SER A 121 -15.71 -4.75 10.38
C SER A 121 -15.37 -6.15 9.86
N ARG A 122 -16.17 -7.15 10.25
CA ARG A 122 -15.97 -8.54 9.83
C ARG A 122 -16.36 -8.75 8.37
N GLU A 123 -17.45 -8.13 7.92
CA GLU A 123 -17.83 -8.10 6.51
C GLU A 123 -16.70 -7.44 5.68
N ALA A 124 -16.22 -6.28 6.12
CA ALA A 124 -15.12 -5.57 5.44
C ALA A 124 -13.84 -6.41 5.39
N THR A 125 -13.47 -7.07 6.49
CA THR A 125 -12.29 -7.94 6.55
C THR A 125 -12.43 -9.16 5.63
N ALA A 126 -13.62 -9.76 5.54
CA ALA A 126 -13.86 -10.88 4.63
C ALA A 126 -13.72 -10.47 3.15
N VAL A 127 -14.18 -9.27 2.80
CA VAL A 127 -13.99 -8.68 1.46
C VAL A 127 -12.48 -8.47 1.20
N LEU A 128 -11.74 -7.86 2.14
CA LEU A 128 -10.29 -7.67 2.02
C LEU A 128 -9.55 -9.00 1.82
N ALA A 129 -9.84 -10.01 2.64
CA ALA A 129 -9.24 -11.33 2.52
C ALA A 129 -9.47 -11.96 1.14
N GLY A 130 -10.70 -11.85 0.60
CA GLY A 130 -11.02 -12.33 -0.73
C GLY A 130 -10.27 -11.59 -1.85
N LEU A 131 -10.12 -10.27 -1.72
CA LEU A 131 -9.33 -9.47 -2.67
C LEU A 131 -7.84 -9.79 -2.58
N LEU A 132 -7.26 -9.88 -1.37
CA LEU A 132 -5.87 -10.29 -1.16
C LEU A 132 -5.60 -11.67 -1.78
N ALA A 133 -6.45 -12.67 -1.52
CA ALA A 133 -6.31 -14.00 -2.08
C ALA A 133 -6.31 -13.98 -3.62
N ARG A 134 -7.19 -13.18 -4.23
CA ARG A 134 -7.28 -13.03 -5.69
C ARG A 134 -6.03 -12.36 -6.26
N LEU A 135 -5.62 -11.23 -5.72
CA LEU A 135 -4.49 -10.44 -6.21
C LEU A 135 -3.17 -11.19 -6.06
N SER A 136 -2.93 -11.81 -4.89
CA SER A 136 -1.71 -12.56 -4.60
C SER A 136 -1.66 -13.97 -5.23
N SER A 137 -2.75 -14.42 -5.88
CA SER A 137 -2.71 -15.67 -6.65
C SER A 137 -1.86 -15.57 -7.92
N VAL A 138 -1.57 -14.34 -8.37
CA VAL A 138 -0.82 -14.04 -9.58
C VAL A 138 0.69 -14.04 -9.29
N ALA A 139 1.49 -14.62 -10.18
CA ALA A 139 2.95 -14.50 -10.10
C ALA A 139 3.38 -13.05 -10.40
N ALA A 140 4.38 -12.57 -9.67
CA ALA A 140 4.90 -11.23 -9.89
C ALA A 140 5.62 -11.15 -11.26
N PRO A 141 5.37 -10.10 -12.06
CA PRO A 141 6.13 -9.86 -13.27
C PRO A 141 7.58 -9.45 -12.95
N GLU A 142 8.47 -9.64 -13.93
CA GLU A 142 9.83 -9.11 -13.82
C GLU A 142 9.82 -7.58 -13.74
N GLY A 143 10.79 -7.01 -13.01
CA GLY A 143 10.97 -5.55 -12.88
C GLY A 143 10.37 -4.96 -11.61
N LEU A 144 9.69 -5.74 -10.77
CA LEU A 144 9.27 -5.30 -9.45
C LEU A 144 10.37 -5.47 -8.41
N ARG A 145 10.31 -4.67 -7.35
CA ARG A 145 11.09 -4.88 -6.12
C ARG A 145 10.82 -6.28 -5.57
N ARG A 146 11.79 -6.87 -4.95
CA ARG A 146 11.67 -8.24 -4.40
C ARG A 146 11.70 -8.18 -2.87
N LEU A 147 10.80 -8.92 -2.24
CA LEU A 147 10.75 -9.02 -0.78
C LEU A 147 12.07 -9.51 -0.17
N GLY A 148 12.79 -10.39 -0.87
CA GLY A 148 14.11 -10.85 -0.41
C GLY A 148 15.13 -9.72 -0.29
N ASP A 149 15.17 -8.79 -1.25
CA ASP A 149 16.08 -7.63 -1.21
C ASP A 149 15.66 -6.64 -0.12
N VAL A 150 14.33 -6.41 0.03
CA VAL A 150 13.78 -5.57 1.10
C VAL A 150 14.15 -6.16 2.47
N THR A 151 13.93 -7.45 2.65
CA THR A 151 14.22 -8.17 3.90
C THR A 151 15.71 -8.13 4.26
N GLY A 152 16.59 -8.29 3.26
CA GLY A 152 18.05 -8.16 3.47
C GLY A 152 18.40 -6.80 4.06
N ARG A 153 17.94 -5.70 3.42
CA ARG A 153 18.16 -4.35 3.91
C ARG A 153 17.54 -4.09 5.29
N MET A 154 16.33 -4.63 5.54
CA MET A 154 15.69 -4.50 6.86
C MET A 154 16.55 -5.11 7.96
N LEU A 155 17.02 -6.35 7.76
CA LEU A 155 17.81 -7.07 8.76
C LEU A 155 19.17 -6.41 9.03
N GLU A 156 19.79 -5.77 8.04
CA GLU A 156 21.03 -4.99 8.19
C GLU A 156 20.81 -3.75 9.03
N ARG A 157 19.63 -3.13 9.00
CA ARG A 157 19.31 -1.88 9.71
C ARG A 157 18.93 -2.10 11.18
N VAL A 158 18.49 -3.30 11.56
CA VAL A 158 18.01 -3.62 12.94
C VAL A 158 18.97 -3.18 14.04
N PRO A 159 20.29 -3.44 13.98
CA PRO A 159 21.19 -3.04 15.08
C PRO A 159 21.20 -1.54 15.32
N ALA A 160 21.19 -0.73 14.26
CA ALA A 160 21.18 0.72 14.38
C ALA A 160 19.83 1.25 14.90
N ALA A 161 18.72 0.73 14.39
CA ALA A 161 17.39 1.14 14.81
C ALA A 161 17.10 0.82 16.28
N VAL A 162 17.57 -0.33 16.77
CA VAL A 162 17.45 -0.71 18.18
C VAL A 162 18.14 0.30 19.12
N GLU A 163 19.26 0.88 18.72
CA GLU A 163 19.97 1.89 19.52
C GLU A 163 19.25 3.25 19.56
N LEU A 164 18.36 3.53 18.59
CA LEU A 164 17.59 4.77 18.52
C LEU A 164 16.36 4.75 19.44
N LEU A 165 15.81 3.58 19.73
CA LEU A 165 14.63 3.44 20.59
C LEU A 165 14.99 3.66 22.06
N ALA A 166 14.14 4.35 22.83
CA ALA A 166 14.34 4.60 24.25
C ALA A 166 13.92 3.42 25.13
N ASP A 167 12.81 2.75 24.80
CA ASP A 167 12.21 1.68 25.61
C ASP A 167 12.84 0.31 25.33
N GLU A 168 13.21 -0.44 26.38
CA GLU A 168 13.84 -1.76 26.24
C GLU A 168 12.86 -2.85 25.78
N ASP A 169 11.55 -2.69 26.06
CA ASP A 169 10.56 -3.64 25.56
C ASP A 169 10.34 -3.47 24.05
N ASP A 170 10.42 -2.25 23.53
CA ASP A 170 10.36 -1.96 22.10
C ASP A 170 11.63 -2.44 21.38
N ARG A 171 12.80 -2.24 21.99
CA ARG A 171 14.06 -2.84 21.49
C ARG A 171 13.99 -4.35 21.39
N ARG A 172 13.42 -5.00 22.42
CA ARG A 172 13.22 -6.45 22.43
C ARG A 172 12.25 -6.87 21.35
N LEU A 173 11.10 -6.17 21.22
CA LEU A 173 10.09 -6.46 20.22
C LEU A 173 10.67 -6.39 18.80
N LEU A 174 11.46 -5.36 18.51
CA LEU A 174 12.10 -5.22 17.20
C LEU A 174 13.09 -6.37 16.90
N ARG A 175 13.85 -6.82 17.91
CA ARG A 175 14.73 -8.00 17.79
C ARG A 175 13.95 -9.29 17.57
N ASP A 176 12.81 -9.48 18.26
CA ASP A 176 11.96 -10.66 18.15
C ASP A 176 11.29 -10.71 16.76
N CYS A 177 10.79 -9.57 16.25
CA CYS A 177 10.31 -9.47 14.88
C CYS A 177 11.41 -9.82 13.87
N ALA A 178 12.62 -9.31 14.06
CA ALA A 178 13.76 -9.63 13.20
C ALA A 178 14.16 -11.12 13.27
N ALA A 179 14.03 -11.76 14.44
CA ALA A 179 14.27 -13.19 14.59
C ALA A 179 13.27 -14.01 13.79
N ALA A 180 11.96 -13.67 13.91
CA ALA A 180 10.91 -14.35 13.13
C ALA A 180 11.13 -14.22 11.61
N VAL A 181 11.52 -13.04 11.14
CA VAL A 181 11.82 -12.82 9.72
C VAL A 181 12.99 -13.67 9.23
N ARG A 182 14.05 -13.81 10.03
CA ARG A 182 15.23 -14.63 9.65
C ARG A 182 14.87 -16.09 9.38
N GLU A 183 13.84 -16.63 10.03
CA GLU A 183 13.38 -18.01 9.82
C GLU A 183 12.77 -18.22 8.42
N VAL A 184 12.18 -17.18 7.83
CA VAL A 184 11.48 -17.26 6.54
C VAL A 184 12.18 -16.52 5.40
N ALA A 185 13.20 -15.73 5.69
CA ALA A 185 13.90 -14.87 4.70
C ALA A 185 14.54 -15.66 3.55
N GLY A 186 14.88 -16.94 3.75
CA GLY A 186 15.45 -17.82 2.72
C GLY A 186 14.47 -18.15 1.57
N GLU A 187 13.17 -17.95 1.79
CA GLU A 187 12.10 -18.24 0.82
C GLU A 187 11.13 -17.05 0.73
N PRO A 188 11.53 -15.91 0.15
CA PRO A 188 10.74 -14.68 0.18
C PRO A 188 9.47 -14.72 -0.70
N GLY A 189 9.26 -15.78 -1.48
CA GLY A 189 8.13 -15.90 -2.41
C GLY A 189 8.31 -15.12 -3.71
N ASP A 190 7.32 -15.27 -4.60
CA ASP A 190 7.32 -14.70 -5.94
C ASP A 190 5.94 -14.21 -6.39
N ARG A 191 5.01 -14.02 -5.47
CA ARG A 191 3.66 -13.57 -5.79
C ARG A 191 3.63 -12.05 -5.95
N LEU A 192 2.69 -11.58 -6.77
CA LEU A 192 2.45 -10.14 -6.93
C LEU A 192 1.66 -9.65 -5.72
N LEU A 193 2.30 -8.82 -4.91
CA LEU A 193 1.73 -8.23 -3.71
C LEU A 193 1.26 -6.80 -3.98
N HIS A 194 0.22 -6.39 -3.26
CA HIS A 194 -0.23 -5.00 -3.21
C HIS A 194 0.60 -4.17 -2.23
N TRP A 195 1.03 -4.78 -1.17
CA TRP A 195 1.81 -4.29 -0.04
C TRP A 195 1.10 -3.28 0.88
N ASP A 196 0.06 -2.61 0.46
CA ASP A 196 -0.63 -1.59 1.26
C ASP A 196 -2.16 -1.74 1.17
N LEU A 197 -2.67 -3.00 1.17
CA LEU A 197 -4.11 -3.21 1.05
C LEU A 197 -4.83 -3.10 2.40
N HIS A 198 -5.57 -2.02 2.54
CA HIS A 198 -6.48 -1.76 3.63
C HIS A 198 -7.83 -1.23 3.11
N SER A 199 -8.82 -1.07 3.99
CA SER A 199 -10.21 -0.76 3.59
C SER A 199 -10.37 0.57 2.85
N ASP A 200 -9.44 1.53 3.03
CA ASP A 200 -9.50 2.82 2.33
C ASP A 200 -8.96 2.72 0.89
N ASN A 201 -8.15 1.68 0.59
CA ASN A 201 -7.67 1.38 -0.76
C ASN A 201 -8.61 0.43 -1.53
N VAL A 202 -9.87 0.30 -1.08
CA VAL A 202 -10.89 -0.51 -1.75
C VAL A 202 -12.14 0.34 -1.97
N LEU A 203 -12.51 0.53 -3.23
CA LEU A 203 -13.64 1.34 -3.67
C LEU A 203 -14.76 0.48 -4.24
N ALA A 204 -16.01 0.88 -3.97
CA ALA A 204 -17.14 0.31 -4.69
C ALA A 204 -17.03 0.66 -6.18
N ALA A 205 -17.50 -0.24 -7.03
CA ALA A 205 -17.50 -0.03 -8.47
C ALA A 205 -18.74 -0.68 -9.14
N GLU A 206 -18.98 -0.29 -10.41
CA GLU A 206 -20.11 -0.86 -11.17
C GLU A 206 -19.77 -2.23 -11.75
N ARG A 207 -18.52 -2.42 -12.16
CA ARG A 207 -18.05 -3.66 -12.82
C ARG A 207 -17.92 -4.83 -11.85
N GLU A 208 -17.45 -4.55 -10.65
CA GLU A 208 -17.33 -5.47 -9.53
C GLU A 208 -17.78 -4.77 -8.25
N PRO A 209 -18.27 -5.47 -7.24
CA PRO A 209 -18.72 -4.83 -5.99
C PRO A 209 -17.65 -3.94 -5.34
N TRP A 210 -16.40 -4.40 -5.44
CA TRP A 210 -15.24 -3.76 -4.87
C TRP A 210 -14.02 -3.89 -5.78
N LEU A 211 -13.26 -2.80 -5.95
CA LEU A 211 -12.01 -2.75 -6.69
C LEU A 211 -10.91 -2.13 -5.83
N VAL A 212 -9.74 -2.70 -5.94
CA VAL A 212 -8.53 -2.21 -5.26
C VAL A 212 -7.88 -1.10 -6.07
N ILE A 213 -7.33 -0.12 -5.35
CA ILE A 213 -6.57 1.02 -5.90
C ILE A 213 -5.22 1.17 -5.18
N ASP A 214 -4.34 1.98 -5.72
CA ASP A 214 -3.09 2.49 -5.10
C ASP A 214 -2.10 1.41 -4.63
N PRO A 215 -1.78 0.40 -5.46
CA PRO A 215 -0.80 -0.61 -5.06
C PRO A 215 0.62 -0.02 -4.94
N LYS A 216 1.38 -0.55 -3.99
CA LYS A 216 2.81 -0.35 -3.78
C LYS A 216 3.56 -1.66 -4.11
N PRO A 217 3.57 -2.13 -5.36
CA PRO A 217 3.77 -3.53 -5.68
C PRO A 217 5.15 -4.08 -5.32
N LEU A 218 5.13 -5.33 -4.87
CA LEU A 218 6.29 -6.09 -4.46
C LEU A 218 6.16 -7.53 -4.94
N ALA A 219 7.28 -8.16 -5.32
CA ALA A 219 7.33 -9.60 -5.56
C ALA A 219 7.70 -10.32 -4.26
N GLY A 220 6.79 -11.13 -3.68
CA GLY A 220 7.05 -11.72 -2.39
C GLY A 220 6.05 -12.76 -1.90
N ASP A 221 6.10 -13.01 -0.60
CA ASP A 221 5.21 -13.90 0.12
C ASP A 221 3.94 -13.17 0.58
N PRO A 222 2.74 -13.71 0.32
CA PRO A 222 1.49 -13.07 0.71
C PRO A 222 1.31 -12.85 2.22
N GLY A 223 2.02 -13.56 3.08
CA GLY A 223 2.02 -13.31 4.52
C GLY A 223 2.52 -11.92 4.91
N PHE A 224 3.28 -11.26 4.04
CA PHE A 224 3.75 -9.89 4.23
C PHE A 224 2.66 -8.82 4.02
N GLU A 225 1.53 -9.20 3.42
CA GLU A 225 0.39 -8.33 3.09
C GLU A 225 -0.60 -8.11 4.24
N LEU A 226 -0.51 -8.89 5.34
CA LEU A 226 -1.62 -8.99 6.29
C LEU A 226 -1.71 -7.79 7.26
N LEU A 227 -0.58 -7.15 7.59
CA LEU A 227 -0.53 -6.10 8.60
C LEU A 227 -1.46 -4.90 8.30
N PRO A 228 -1.53 -4.34 7.07
CA PRO A 228 -2.42 -3.20 6.80
C PRO A 228 -3.89 -3.48 7.13
N ALA A 229 -4.37 -4.69 6.88
CA ALA A 229 -5.73 -5.10 7.20
C ALA A 229 -5.95 -5.35 8.71
N LEU A 230 -4.90 -5.69 9.46
CA LEU A 230 -4.95 -5.82 10.93
C LEU A 230 -4.97 -4.45 11.61
N TRP A 231 -4.23 -3.50 11.06
CA TRP A 231 -4.05 -2.17 11.61
C TRP A 231 -5.20 -1.21 11.29
N ASN A 232 -5.69 -1.23 10.04
CA ASN A 232 -6.78 -0.37 9.59
C ASN A 232 -8.08 -0.71 10.36
N ARG A 233 -8.74 0.30 10.92
CA ARG A 233 -9.90 0.11 11.81
C ARG A 233 -9.58 -0.84 12.96
N PHE A 234 -8.47 -0.57 13.64
CA PHE A 234 -7.94 -1.41 14.71
C PHE A 234 -8.97 -1.71 15.80
N ASP A 235 -9.04 -2.99 16.19
CA ASP A 235 -9.83 -3.50 17.30
C ASP A 235 -9.03 -4.66 17.93
N GLU A 236 -8.65 -4.50 19.21
CA GLU A 236 -7.82 -5.46 19.95
C GLU A 236 -8.43 -6.86 19.96
N ASP A 237 -9.74 -6.96 20.12
CA ASP A 237 -10.47 -8.22 20.19
C ASP A 237 -10.56 -8.95 18.84
N GLU A 238 -10.32 -8.25 17.74
CA GLU A 238 -10.45 -8.79 16.39
C GLU A 238 -9.10 -9.17 15.74
N VAL A 239 -7.96 -8.77 16.29
CA VAL A 239 -6.64 -9.00 15.66
C VAL A 239 -6.43 -10.46 15.25
N MET A 240 -6.64 -11.39 16.21
CA MET A 240 -6.43 -12.82 15.92
C MET A 240 -7.47 -13.39 14.97
N TRP A 241 -8.74 -12.98 15.12
CA TRP A 241 -9.79 -13.41 14.20
C TRP A 241 -9.50 -12.94 12.76
N ARG A 242 -9.08 -11.69 12.57
CA ARG A 242 -8.71 -11.16 11.25
C ARG A 242 -7.50 -11.89 10.67
N PHE A 243 -6.46 -12.13 11.49
CA PHE A 243 -5.29 -12.88 11.07
C PHE A 243 -5.63 -14.30 10.64
N ASP A 244 -6.41 -15.02 11.46
CA ASP A 244 -6.83 -16.40 11.17
C ASP A 244 -7.71 -16.46 9.92
N LEU A 245 -8.67 -15.55 9.76
CA LEU A 245 -9.50 -15.46 8.55
C LEU A 245 -8.64 -15.25 7.29
N MET A 246 -7.72 -14.29 7.33
CA MET A 246 -6.88 -13.98 6.16
C MET A 246 -5.97 -15.16 5.81
N THR A 247 -5.33 -15.79 6.79
CA THR A 247 -4.48 -16.97 6.55
C THR A 247 -5.28 -18.14 5.98
N GLU A 248 -6.50 -18.37 6.46
CA GLU A 248 -7.41 -19.40 5.93
C GLU A 248 -7.83 -19.09 4.48
N VAL A 249 -8.32 -17.88 4.22
CA VAL A 249 -8.82 -17.49 2.89
C VAL A 249 -7.71 -17.47 1.83
N LEU A 250 -6.52 -17.03 2.21
CA LEU A 250 -5.35 -17.02 1.31
C LEU A 250 -4.67 -18.40 1.21
N GLY A 251 -5.05 -19.37 2.05
CA GLY A 251 -4.44 -20.69 2.07
C GLY A 251 -2.97 -20.69 2.51
N LEU A 252 -2.60 -19.81 3.43
CA LEU A 252 -1.22 -19.63 3.89
C LEU A 252 -0.88 -20.61 5.02
N ASP A 253 0.39 -21.03 5.07
CA ASP A 253 0.93 -21.60 6.29
C ASP A 253 0.91 -20.54 7.40
N ARG A 254 0.24 -20.84 8.51
CA ARG A 254 -0.05 -19.87 9.57
C ARG A 254 1.20 -19.34 10.26
N GLU A 255 2.18 -20.22 10.52
CA GLU A 255 3.43 -19.84 11.18
C GLU A 255 4.31 -18.98 10.26
N ARG A 256 4.36 -19.34 8.98
CA ARG A 256 5.05 -18.57 7.97
C ARG A 256 4.40 -17.20 7.77
N ALA A 257 3.06 -17.13 7.66
CA ALA A 257 2.32 -15.89 7.56
C ALA A 257 2.53 -14.98 8.78
N ARG A 258 2.59 -15.58 10.00
CA ARG A 258 2.91 -14.88 11.24
C ARG A 258 4.30 -14.23 11.16
N ALA A 259 5.31 -14.99 10.75
CA ALA A 259 6.67 -14.47 10.61
C ALA A 259 6.76 -13.31 9.61
N TRP A 260 6.10 -13.43 8.45
CA TRP A 260 6.06 -12.36 7.47
C TRP A 260 5.25 -11.14 7.93
N THR A 261 4.14 -11.33 8.67
CA THR A 261 3.39 -10.22 9.27
C THR A 261 4.25 -9.47 10.31
N LEU A 262 5.02 -10.20 11.14
CA LEU A 262 6.02 -9.60 12.04
C LEU A 262 7.14 -8.89 11.26
N GLY A 263 7.47 -9.37 10.07
CA GLY A 263 8.39 -8.69 9.15
C GLY A 263 7.86 -7.33 8.70
N ARG A 264 6.56 -7.20 8.50
CA ARG A 264 5.95 -5.91 8.17
C ARG A 264 5.93 -4.96 9.37
N VAL A 265 5.71 -5.48 10.59
CA VAL A 265 5.90 -4.69 11.83
C VAL A 265 7.36 -4.23 11.96
N LEU A 266 8.32 -5.13 11.72
CA LEU A 266 9.74 -4.78 11.72
C LEU A 266 10.02 -3.60 10.77
N GLN A 267 9.51 -3.66 9.55
CA GLN A 267 9.72 -2.58 8.57
C GLN A 267 9.18 -1.24 9.05
N ASN A 268 7.95 -1.21 9.58
CA ASN A 268 7.37 0.02 10.11
C ASN A 268 8.19 0.56 11.29
N GLY A 269 8.60 -0.31 12.23
CA GLY A 269 9.41 0.10 13.37
C GLY A 269 10.81 0.61 12.99
N LEU A 270 11.39 0.10 11.88
CA LEU A 270 12.63 0.65 11.32
C LEU A 270 12.43 2.06 10.78
N TRP A 271 11.33 2.32 10.09
CA TRP A 271 11.00 3.66 9.60
C TRP A 271 10.75 4.63 10.75
N GLU A 272 9.94 4.26 11.75
CA GLU A 272 9.68 5.10 12.92
C GLU A 272 10.98 5.50 13.63
N ALA A 273 11.86 4.55 13.89
CA ALA A 273 13.16 4.83 14.52
C ALA A 273 14.04 5.75 13.67
N GLU A 274 14.07 5.58 12.35
CA GLU A 274 14.84 6.44 11.43
C GLU A 274 14.25 7.84 11.27
N ASP A 275 12.92 7.97 11.39
CA ASP A 275 12.21 9.25 11.40
C ASP A 275 12.37 9.99 12.73
N GLY A 276 13.05 9.38 13.71
CA GLY A 276 13.41 9.98 14.98
C GLY A 276 12.40 9.72 16.11
N GLU A 277 11.49 8.77 15.92
CA GLU A 277 10.59 8.32 17.00
C GLU A 277 11.38 7.46 17.99
N GLU A 278 11.26 7.78 19.28
CA GLU A 278 11.93 7.06 20.37
C GLU A 278 11.14 5.82 20.86
N GLU A 279 9.87 5.68 20.46
CA GLU A 279 8.95 4.61 20.82
C GLU A 279 8.24 4.06 19.57
N LEU A 280 7.93 2.77 19.57
CA LEU A 280 7.16 2.14 18.49
C LEU A 280 5.67 2.45 18.59
N GLY A 281 4.98 2.57 17.46
CA GLY A 281 3.55 2.82 17.40
C GLY A 281 2.72 1.77 18.15
N GLY A 282 1.89 2.21 19.11
CA GLY A 282 1.19 1.33 20.05
C GLY A 282 0.32 0.25 19.40
N VAL A 283 -0.33 0.54 18.26
CA VAL A 283 -1.16 -0.43 17.54
C VAL A 283 -0.32 -1.58 17.00
N GLN A 284 0.79 -1.29 16.33
CA GLN A 284 1.67 -2.33 15.80
C GLN A 284 2.40 -3.12 16.90
N VAL A 285 2.73 -2.47 18.02
CA VAL A 285 3.26 -3.14 19.21
C VAL A 285 2.25 -4.16 19.74
N PHE A 286 0.96 -3.77 19.86
CA PHE A 286 -0.11 -4.68 20.28
C PHE A 286 -0.25 -5.88 19.32
N ILE A 287 -0.31 -5.63 18.02
CA ILE A 287 -0.43 -6.68 17.01
C ILE A 287 0.77 -7.64 17.08
N ALA A 288 1.99 -7.11 17.15
CA ALA A 288 3.19 -7.93 17.23
C ALA A 288 3.23 -8.79 18.50
N ARG A 289 2.94 -8.22 19.66
CA ARG A 289 2.89 -8.95 20.93
C ARG A 289 1.83 -10.05 20.90
N THR A 290 0.66 -9.76 20.31
CA THR A 290 -0.42 -10.74 20.13
C THR A 290 0.02 -11.92 19.24
N LEU A 291 0.71 -11.64 18.13
CA LEU A 291 1.22 -12.66 17.23
C LEU A 291 2.39 -13.48 17.84
N LEU A 292 3.26 -12.86 18.65
CA LEU A 292 4.39 -13.53 19.31
C LEU A 292 3.97 -14.41 20.49
N ALA A 293 2.85 -14.12 21.13
CA ALA A 293 2.34 -14.88 22.28
C ALA A 293 1.72 -16.24 21.90
N ARG A 294 1.65 -16.60 20.62
CA ARG A 294 0.91 -17.77 20.11
C ARG A 294 1.71 -18.72 19.30
#